data_aa97a3fe77cdf55d2db6ff560c93c33d
#
_entry.id   aa97a3fe77cdf55d2db6ff560c93c33d
#
_cell.length_a   1.000
_cell.length_b   1.000
_cell.length_c   1.000
_cell.angle_alpha   90.00
_cell.angle_beta   90.00
_cell.angle_gamma   90.00
#
_symmetry.space_group_name_H-M   'P 1'
#
loop_
_entity.id
_entity.type
_entity.pdbx_description
1 polymer ?
#
loop_
_entity_poly.entity_id
_entity_poly.type
_entity_poly.pdbx_seq_one_letter_code
_entity_poly.pdbx_strand_id
1 'polypeptide(L)'
;MPEVVYTNVIRTAKLAMRALGQPIEITGLEHLPRTGPAMLALNHIGYVDFIYGGFAPDRIGRRVRFMAKRELFEHKVSGPIMRACRHIPVDRADGEGSLAEALRHLSEGELVGIFPEATISRSMEIKELKTGAARIAQRAGAPLIPMVLWGTQRLMTKDHDKDFSRGTAITIRIGPPIPVTGADPIAETRALREALQGLLAESIAAYPQHEPGAWWLPASYGGSAPTPERAAELDAAEKRERAAKRAAARAQRHH
;
A
#
# COMPACT_ATOMS: atom_id res chain seq x y z
N MET A 1 11.13 23.32 4.15
CA MET A 1 11.54 22.38 5.23
C MET A 1 10.91 20.97 5.13
N PRO A 2 9.61 20.76 4.79
CA PRO A 2 9.03 19.41 4.70
C PRO A 2 9.75 18.49 3.72
N GLU A 3 10.21 19.02 2.61
CA GLU A 3 10.91 18.29 1.56
C GLU A 3 12.28 17.71 2.02
N VAL A 4 12.96 18.36 2.95
CA VAL A 4 14.23 17.89 3.50
C VAL A 4 14.04 16.62 4.34
N VAL A 5 12.99 16.58 5.16
CA VAL A 5 12.67 15.39 5.98
C VAL A 5 12.35 14.21 5.07
N TYR A 6 11.48 14.40 4.07
CA TYR A 6 11.13 13.35 3.12
C TYR A 6 12.37 12.84 2.37
N THR A 7 13.24 13.74 1.93
CA THR A 7 14.51 13.37 1.28
C THR A 7 15.38 12.50 2.19
N ASN A 8 15.50 12.86 3.47
CA ASN A 8 16.30 12.09 4.43
C ASN A 8 15.68 10.72 4.72
N VAL A 9 14.34 10.63 4.82
CA VAL A 9 13.63 9.35 4.95
C VAL A 9 13.93 8.45 3.76
N ILE A 10 13.82 8.96 2.52
CA ILE A 10 14.15 8.20 1.31
C ILE A 10 15.62 7.77 1.29
N ARG A 11 16.55 8.66 1.63
CA ARG A 11 17.97 8.33 1.67
C ARG A 11 18.27 7.23 2.67
N THR A 12 17.69 7.30 3.86
CA THR A 12 17.83 6.27 4.90
C THR A 12 17.25 4.93 4.42
N ALA A 13 16.05 4.94 3.81
CA ALA A 13 15.46 3.74 3.24
C ALA A 13 16.36 3.11 2.15
N LYS A 14 16.88 3.92 1.22
CA LYS A 14 17.81 3.45 0.18
C LYS A 14 19.10 2.86 0.76
N LEU A 15 19.62 3.47 1.82
CA LEU A 15 20.81 2.94 2.51
C LEU A 15 20.51 1.58 3.16
N ALA A 16 19.36 1.46 3.83
CA ALA A 16 18.92 0.18 4.40
C ALA A 16 18.74 -0.91 3.33
N MET A 17 18.06 -0.60 2.21
CA MET A 17 17.90 -1.53 1.08
C MET A 17 19.25 -2.00 0.53
N ARG A 18 20.23 -1.08 0.39
CA ARG A 18 21.60 -1.43 -0.04
C ARG A 18 22.33 -2.29 0.98
N ALA A 19 22.22 -1.94 2.28
CA ALA A 19 22.86 -2.71 3.35
C ALA A 19 22.29 -4.14 3.44
N LEU A 20 20.98 -4.30 3.15
CA LEU A 20 20.32 -5.59 3.04
C LEU A 20 20.63 -6.30 1.70
N GLY A 21 21.35 -5.66 0.78
CA GLY A 21 21.70 -6.26 -0.51
C GLY A 21 20.47 -6.70 -1.33
N GLN A 22 19.37 -5.96 -1.25
CA GLN A 22 18.11 -6.33 -1.87
C GLN A 22 18.15 -6.10 -3.38
N PRO A 23 17.98 -7.13 -4.23
CA PRO A 23 17.69 -6.93 -5.64
C PRO A 23 16.29 -6.31 -5.78
N ILE A 24 16.20 -5.12 -6.37
CA ILE A 24 14.93 -4.42 -6.59
C ILE A 24 14.72 -4.27 -8.09
N GLU A 25 13.73 -4.99 -8.61
CA GLU A 25 13.28 -4.87 -9.99
C GLU A 25 12.09 -3.93 -10.07
N ILE A 26 12.13 -2.98 -11.02
CA ILE A 26 11.02 -2.05 -11.27
C ILE A 26 10.68 -2.09 -12.75
N THR A 27 9.40 -2.34 -13.06
CA THR A 27 8.87 -2.32 -14.43
C THR A 27 7.68 -1.36 -14.52
N GLY A 28 7.42 -0.79 -15.71
CA GLY A 28 6.30 0.10 -15.97
C GLY A 28 6.49 1.53 -15.44
N LEU A 29 7.74 1.98 -15.22
CA LEU A 29 8.02 3.37 -14.81
C LEU A 29 7.47 4.40 -15.78
N GLU A 30 7.33 4.05 -17.06
CA GLU A 30 6.75 4.88 -18.12
C GLU A 30 5.27 5.22 -17.88
N HIS A 31 4.56 4.44 -17.09
CA HIS A 31 3.17 4.70 -16.72
C HIS A 31 3.02 5.79 -15.65
N LEU A 32 4.10 6.13 -14.94
CA LEU A 32 4.08 7.20 -13.96
C LEU A 32 4.28 8.57 -14.64
N PRO A 33 3.41 9.55 -14.38
CA PRO A 33 3.58 10.89 -14.94
C PRO A 33 4.77 11.58 -14.29
N ARG A 34 5.64 12.16 -15.13
CA ARG A 34 6.77 12.96 -14.66
C ARG A 34 6.34 14.29 -14.04
N THR A 35 5.17 14.79 -14.43
CA THR A 35 4.54 16.01 -13.93
C THR A 35 3.04 15.81 -13.83
N GLY A 36 2.36 16.64 -13.02
CA GLY A 36 0.92 16.54 -12.80
C GLY A 36 0.51 15.45 -11.80
N PRO A 37 -0.77 15.36 -11.48
CA PRO A 37 -1.28 14.45 -10.47
C PRO A 37 -1.38 13.00 -10.97
N ALA A 38 -1.35 12.05 -10.02
CA ALA A 38 -1.84 10.70 -10.25
C ALA A 38 -2.28 10.06 -8.93
N MET A 39 -3.29 9.21 -9.01
CA MET A 39 -3.72 8.34 -7.92
C MET A 39 -3.09 6.96 -8.09
N LEU A 40 -2.21 6.57 -7.18
CA LEU A 40 -1.56 5.26 -7.17
C LEU A 40 -2.33 4.32 -6.26
N ALA A 41 -2.79 3.20 -6.80
CA ALA A 41 -3.47 2.15 -6.04
C ALA A 41 -2.54 0.95 -5.92
N LEU A 42 -2.13 0.63 -4.68
CA LEU A 42 -1.15 -0.41 -4.40
C LEU A 42 -1.80 -1.61 -3.70
N ASN A 43 -1.28 -2.82 -3.95
CA ASN A 43 -1.59 -3.97 -3.11
C ASN A 43 -0.97 -3.81 -1.71
N HIS A 44 -1.50 -4.53 -0.72
CA HIS A 44 -1.03 -4.41 0.67
C HIS A 44 -0.76 -5.78 1.29
N ILE A 45 0.50 -6.18 1.28
CA ILE A 45 0.98 -7.48 1.78
C ILE A 45 2.00 -7.39 2.91
N GLY A 46 2.53 -6.18 3.18
CA GLY A 46 3.52 -5.97 4.23
C GLY A 46 3.45 -4.58 4.87
N TYR A 47 3.96 -4.48 6.09
CA TYR A 47 4.01 -3.21 6.83
C TYR A 47 4.96 -2.19 6.21
N VAL A 48 5.91 -2.64 5.39
CA VAL A 48 6.91 -1.79 4.72
C VAL A 48 6.53 -1.40 3.29
N ASP A 49 5.37 -1.80 2.80
CA ASP A 49 4.91 -1.56 1.43
C ASP A 49 5.00 -0.09 1.01
N PHE A 50 4.62 0.84 1.90
CA PHE A 50 4.66 2.27 1.58
C PHE A 50 6.09 2.77 1.28
N ILE A 51 7.13 2.15 1.86
CA ILE A 51 8.53 2.49 1.60
C ILE A 51 8.89 2.12 0.16
N TYR A 52 8.55 0.89 -0.25
CA TYR A 52 8.83 0.38 -1.60
C TYR A 52 7.91 1.01 -2.65
N GLY A 53 6.65 1.28 -2.28
CA GLY A 53 5.71 2.01 -3.13
C GLY A 53 6.16 3.44 -3.44
N GLY A 54 6.89 4.08 -2.53
CA GLY A 54 7.52 5.38 -2.76
C GLY A 54 8.83 5.31 -3.57
N PHE A 55 9.46 4.13 -3.65
CA PHE A 55 10.77 3.97 -4.27
C PHE A 55 10.72 4.09 -5.81
N ALA A 56 9.70 3.54 -6.47
CA ALA A 56 9.56 3.64 -7.92
C ALA A 56 9.31 5.10 -8.39
N PRO A 57 8.36 5.87 -7.82
CA PRO A 57 8.20 7.29 -8.13
C PRO A 57 9.46 8.13 -7.87
N ASP A 58 10.23 7.81 -6.84
CA ASP A 58 11.48 8.52 -6.55
C ASP A 58 12.54 8.34 -7.66
N ARG A 59 12.49 7.26 -8.45
CA ARG A 59 13.38 7.06 -9.63
C ARG A 59 13.16 8.11 -10.73
N ILE A 60 11.98 8.71 -10.77
CA ILE A 60 11.63 9.78 -11.70
C ILE A 60 11.53 11.15 -11.02
N GLY A 61 12.07 11.27 -9.80
CA GLY A 61 12.09 12.53 -9.04
C GLY A 61 10.76 12.91 -8.41
N ARG A 62 9.79 11.97 -8.30
CA ARG A 62 8.46 12.22 -7.74
C ARG A 62 8.31 11.64 -6.34
N ARG A 63 7.47 12.24 -5.54
CA ARG A 63 7.14 11.79 -4.19
C ARG A 63 5.68 11.44 -4.06
N VAL A 64 5.36 10.44 -3.23
CA VAL A 64 4.00 9.96 -3.00
C VAL A 64 3.49 10.42 -1.64
N ARG A 65 2.30 11.00 -1.59
CA ARG A 65 1.58 11.29 -0.35
C ARG A 65 0.67 10.12 -0.04
N PHE A 66 1.09 9.24 0.85
CA PHE A 66 0.30 8.06 1.19
C PHE A 66 -0.86 8.40 2.10
N MET A 67 -2.02 7.86 1.77
CA MET A 67 -3.19 7.84 2.65
C MET A 67 -2.99 6.75 3.70
N ALA A 68 -2.95 7.13 4.97
CA ALA A 68 -2.65 6.21 6.07
C ALA A 68 -3.55 6.47 7.27
N LYS A 69 -3.74 5.44 8.11
CA LYS A 69 -4.60 5.54 9.30
C LYS A 69 -4.20 6.69 10.22
N ARG A 70 -5.19 7.43 10.73
CA ARG A 70 -5.00 8.56 11.65
C ARG A 70 -4.14 8.20 12.87
N GLU A 71 -4.30 6.98 13.41
CA GLU A 71 -3.53 6.53 14.57
C GLU A 71 -2.00 6.56 14.34
N LEU A 72 -1.54 6.42 13.08
CA LEU A 72 -0.11 6.54 12.75
C LEU A 72 0.41 7.98 12.91
N PHE A 73 -0.45 8.97 12.75
CA PHE A 73 -0.13 10.39 12.93
C PHE A 73 -0.17 10.82 14.40
N GLU A 74 -0.90 10.10 15.24
CA GLU A 74 -1.02 10.34 16.68
C GLU A 74 0.11 9.66 17.46
N HIS A 75 0.77 8.66 16.88
CA HIS A 75 1.86 7.95 17.53
C HIS A 75 3.08 8.85 17.69
N LYS A 76 3.74 8.79 18.87
CA LYS A 76 4.83 9.71 19.26
C LYS A 76 6.03 9.70 18.30
N VAL A 77 6.34 8.57 17.69
CA VAL A 77 7.50 8.42 16.79
C VAL A 77 7.10 8.59 15.33
N SER A 78 6.09 7.85 14.84
CA SER A 78 5.69 7.93 13.43
C SER A 78 4.97 9.22 13.08
N GLY A 79 4.20 9.81 14.00
CA GLY A 79 3.39 11.00 13.75
C GLY A 79 4.17 12.19 13.20
N PRO A 80 5.27 12.61 13.82
CA PRO A 80 6.12 13.68 13.28
C PRO A 80 6.63 13.39 11.85
N ILE A 81 7.02 12.14 11.57
CA ILE A 81 7.52 11.73 10.25
C ILE A 81 6.39 11.77 9.22
N MET A 82 5.22 11.21 9.56
CA MET A 82 4.04 11.20 8.67
C MET A 82 3.63 12.61 8.27
N ARG A 83 3.56 13.54 9.25
CA ARG A 83 3.26 14.95 8.99
C ARG A 83 4.34 15.66 8.19
N ALA A 84 5.62 15.45 8.52
CA ALA A 84 6.73 16.05 7.80
C ALA A 84 6.85 15.54 6.36
N CYS A 85 6.45 14.30 6.08
CA CYS A 85 6.34 13.75 4.73
C CYS A 85 5.03 14.16 4.03
N ARG A 86 4.15 14.94 4.68
CA ARG A 86 2.87 15.38 4.13
C ARG A 86 1.99 14.20 3.69
N HIS A 87 2.05 13.07 4.44
CA HIS A 87 1.12 11.98 4.23
C HIS A 87 -0.28 12.36 4.71
N ILE A 88 -1.30 11.70 4.20
CA ILE A 88 -2.71 12.06 4.35
C ILE A 88 -3.36 11.19 5.43
N PRO A 89 -3.84 11.76 6.54
CA PRO A 89 -4.52 10.99 7.57
C PRO A 89 -5.90 10.53 7.09
N VAL A 90 -6.18 9.25 7.23
CA VAL A 90 -7.49 8.66 6.95
C VAL A 90 -8.22 8.38 8.26
N ASP A 91 -9.31 9.12 8.46
CA ASP A 91 -10.28 8.80 9.50
C ASP A 91 -11.42 7.99 8.88
N ARG A 92 -11.66 6.79 9.43
CA ARG A 92 -12.75 5.94 8.96
C ARG A 92 -14.14 6.45 9.34
N ALA A 93 -14.21 7.34 10.34
CA ALA A 93 -15.44 8.00 10.74
C ALA A 93 -15.72 9.27 9.92
N ASP A 94 -14.65 9.90 9.38
CA ASP A 94 -14.71 11.10 8.53
C ASP A 94 -14.07 10.80 7.16
N GLY A 95 -14.83 10.10 6.32
CA GLY A 95 -14.38 9.79 4.95
C GLY A 95 -14.30 11.02 4.05
N GLU A 96 -15.09 12.08 4.33
CA GLU A 96 -15.10 13.30 3.51
C GLU A 96 -13.87 14.15 3.75
N GLY A 97 -13.41 14.31 4.99
CA GLY A 97 -12.18 15.04 5.30
C GLY A 97 -10.94 14.41 4.66
N SER A 98 -10.85 13.09 4.71
CA SER A 98 -9.76 12.35 4.06
C SER A 98 -9.79 12.48 2.54
N LEU A 99 -10.98 12.50 1.95
CA LEU A 99 -11.19 12.73 0.52
C LEU A 99 -10.76 14.14 0.11
N ALA A 100 -11.21 15.17 0.85
CA ALA A 100 -10.87 16.57 0.58
C ALA A 100 -9.34 16.79 0.60
N GLU A 101 -8.64 16.18 1.57
CA GLU A 101 -7.19 16.29 1.67
C GLU A 101 -6.48 15.60 0.50
N ALA A 102 -6.95 14.41 0.07
CA ALA A 102 -6.41 13.74 -1.11
C ALA A 102 -6.62 14.58 -2.39
N LEU A 103 -7.80 15.17 -2.57
CA LEU A 103 -8.11 16.05 -3.71
C LEU A 103 -7.23 17.30 -3.71
N ARG A 104 -6.96 17.89 -2.54
CA ARG A 104 -6.05 19.04 -2.41
C ARG A 104 -4.65 18.68 -2.90
N HIS A 105 -4.07 17.55 -2.45
CA HIS A 105 -2.75 17.13 -2.90
C HIS A 105 -2.70 16.85 -4.41
N LEU A 106 -3.74 16.22 -4.97
CA LEU A 106 -3.84 15.99 -6.41
C LEU A 106 -3.95 17.34 -7.18
N SER A 107 -4.72 18.32 -6.68
CA SER A 107 -4.81 19.65 -7.32
C SER A 107 -3.47 20.42 -7.29
N GLU A 108 -2.60 20.11 -6.32
CA GLU A 108 -1.22 20.62 -6.26
C GLU A 108 -0.27 19.87 -7.23
N GLY A 109 -0.78 18.93 -8.03
CA GLY A 109 0.00 18.14 -8.98
C GLY A 109 0.82 17.01 -8.33
N GLU A 110 0.52 16.62 -7.09
CA GLU A 110 1.24 15.57 -6.38
C GLU A 110 0.73 14.16 -6.72
N LEU A 111 1.53 13.15 -6.40
CA LEU A 111 1.10 11.75 -6.45
C LEU A 111 0.48 11.37 -5.10
N VAL A 112 -0.72 10.81 -5.12
CA VAL A 112 -1.37 10.28 -3.92
C VAL A 112 -1.40 8.76 -4.00
N GLY A 113 -0.94 8.08 -2.94
CA GLY A 113 -0.90 6.63 -2.84
C GLY A 113 -1.94 6.10 -1.85
N ILE A 114 -2.62 5.03 -2.22
CA ILE A 114 -3.57 4.35 -1.35
C ILE A 114 -3.41 2.84 -1.44
N PHE A 115 -3.70 2.16 -0.34
CA PHE A 115 -3.89 0.72 -0.29
C PHE A 115 -5.41 0.43 -0.24
N PRO A 116 -6.07 0.20 -1.38
CA PRO A 116 -7.53 0.12 -1.45
C PRO A 116 -8.11 -1.10 -0.74
N GLU A 117 -7.28 -2.09 -0.41
CA GLU A 117 -7.62 -3.25 0.43
C GLU A 117 -7.89 -2.86 1.91
N ALA A 118 -7.44 -1.68 2.34
CA ALA A 118 -7.58 -1.11 3.68
C ALA A 118 -6.90 -1.89 4.83
N THR A 119 -6.43 -3.12 4.58
CA THR A 119 -5.68 -3.95 5.53
C THR A 119 -4.71 -4.87 4.78
N ILE A 120 -3.61 -5.25 5.44
CA ILE A 120 -2.65 -6.23 4.88
C ILE A 120 -3.37 -7.54 4.58
N SER A 121 -3.13 -8.08 3.38
CA SER A 121 -3.64 -9.36 2.93
C SER A 121 -2.81 -10.50 3.51
N ARG A 122 -3.47 -11.37 4.29
CA ARG A 122 -2.85 -12.60 4.83
C ARG A 122 -2.71 -13.70 3.78
N SER A 123 -3.58 -13.69 2.77
CA SER A 123 -3.50 -14.65 1.66
C SER A 123 -2.42 -14.30 0.64
N MET A 124 -1.79 -13.12 0.77
CA MET A 124 -0.86 -12.55 -0.21
C MET A 124 -1.50 -12.31 -1.59
N GLU A 125 -2.80 -12.52 -1.73
CA GLU A 125 -3.60 -12.22 -2.92
C GLU A 125 -4.31 -10.88 -2.80
N ILE A 126 -4.78 -10.34 -3.94
CA ILE A 126 -5.54 -9.08 -3.98
C ILE A 126 -6.93 -9.30 -3.38
N LYS A 127 -7.21 -8.61 -2.30
CA LYS A 127 -8.52 -8.66 -1.60
C LYS A 127 -9.59 -7.86 -2.35
N GLU A 128 -10.79 -7.81 -1.75
CA GLU A 128 -11.81 -6.86 -2.18
C GLU A 128 -11.36 -5.43 -1.94
N LEU A 129 -11.54 -4.59 -2.95
CA LEU A 129 -11.11 -3.19 -2.92
C LEU A 129 -12.25 -2.26 -2.52
N LYS A 130 -11.90 -1.21 -1.79
CA LYS A 130 -12.80 -0.07 -1.55
C LYS A 130 -12.81 0.86 -2.77
N THR A 131 -13.96 1.44 -3.06
CA THR A 131 -14.16 2.34 -4.21
C THR A 131 -13.44 3.69 -4.09
N GLY A 132 -12.78 3.96 -2.96
CA GLY A 132 -12.15 5.24 -2.66
C GLY A 132 -11.10 5.66 -3.68
N ALA A 133 -10.27 4.73 -4.16
CA ALA A 133 -9.24 5.03 -5.16
C ALA A 133 -9.83 5.56 -6.47
N ALA A 134 -10.82 4.85 -7.03
CA ALA A 134 -11.51 5.25 -8.26
C ALA A 134 -12.24 6.59 -8.09
N ARG A 135 -12.98 6.75 -6.98
CA ARG A 135 -13.71 8.00 -6.69
C ARG A 135 -12.81 9.22 -6.52
N ILE A 136 -11.66 9.07 -5.87
CA ILE A 136 -10.67 10.16 -5.72
C ILE A 136 -10.09 10.51 -7.08
N ALA A 137 -9.63 9.51 -7.84
CA ALA A 137 -9.04 9.71 -9.16
C ALA A 137 -10.02 10.43 -10.10
N GLN A 138 -11.27 9.99 -10.16
CA GLN A 138 -12.32 10.59 -10.98
C GLN A 138 -12.59 12.04 -10.58
N ARG A 139 -12.78 12.32 -9.28
CA ARG A 139 -13.06 13.69 -8.81
C ARG A 139 -11.90 14.65 -9.04
N ALA A 140 -10.67 14.14 -9.03
CA ALA A 140 -9.48 14.94 -9.30
C ALA A 140 -9.17 15.06 -10.79
N GLY A 141 -9.84 14.33 -11.68
CA GLY A 141 -9.45 14.21 -13.08
C GLY A 141 -8.04 13.63 -13.26
N ALA A 142 -7.58 12.84 -12.30
CA ALA A 142 -6.23 12.30 -12.27
C ALA A 142 -6.22 10.83 -12.75
N PRO A 143 -5.16 10.38 -13.45
CA PRO A 143 -5.03 8.97 -13.83
C PRO A 143 -4.98 8.07 -12.59
N LEU A 144 -5.71 6.94 -12.62
CA LEU A 144 -5.65 5.87 -11.63
C LEU A 144 -4.64 4.82 -12.10
N ILE A 145 -3.56 4.65 -11.36
CA ILE A 145 -2.43 3.81 -11.76
C ILE A 145 -2.30 2.64 -10.78
N PRO A 146 -2.46 1.38 -11.23
CA PRO A 146 -2.23 0.21 -10.42
C PRO A 146 -0.72 -0.04 -10.23
N MET A 147 -0.33 -0.42 -9.02
CA MET A 147 1.04 -0.78 -8.69
C MET A 147 1.06 -2.01 -7.78
N VAL A 148 1.88 -3.00 -8.10
CA VAL A 148 2.05 -4.19 -7.28
C VAL A 148 3.46 -4.23 -6.71
N LEU A 149 3.53 -4.55 -5.44
CA LEU A 149 4.73 -4.85 -4.67
C LEU A 149 4.75 -6.35 -4.38
N TRP A 150 5.89 -6.99 -4.56
CA TRP A 150 6.09 -8.39 -4.24
C TRP A 150 7.45 -8.62 -3.60
N GLY A 151 7.51 -9.49 -2.58
CA GLY A 151 8.69 -9.73 -1.77
C GLY A 151 8.71 -8.96 -0.45
N THR A 152 7.94 -7.87 -0.32
CA THR A 152 7.87 -7.03 0.90
C THR A 152 7.24 -7.79 2.09
N GLN A 153 6.34 -8.74 1.84
CA GLN A 153 5.73 -9.61 2.85
C GLN A 153 6.78 -10.45 3.59
N ARG A 154 7.89 -10.79 2.93
CA ARG A 154 8.97 -11.58 3.52
C ARG A 154 9.76 -10.78 4.57
N LEU A 155 9.71 -9.44 4.50
CA LEU A 155 10.42 -8.56 5.42
C LEU A 155 9.63 -8.31 6.70
N MET A 156 8.35 -8.00 6.56
CA MET A 156 7.50 -7.69 7.70
C MET A 156 6.02 -7.70 7.30
N THR A 157 5.29 -8.71 7.74
CA THR A 157 3.85 -8.85 7.50
C THR A 157 3.11 -9.28 8.76
N LYS A 158 1.80 -9.53 8.64
CA LYS A 158 0.98 -10.05 9.75
C LYS A 158 1.33 -11.51 10.06
N ASP A 159 1.23 -11.85 11.34
CA ASP A 159 1.31 -13.22 11.86
C ASP A 159 2.65 -13.94 11.59
N HIS A 160 3.66 -13.21 11.13
CA HIS A 160 5.01 -13.70 10.91
C HIS A 160 6.05 -12.79 11.56
N ASP A 161 7.16 -13.37 11.98
CA ASP A 161 8.29 -12.63 12.50
C ASP A 161 8.91 -11.73 11.41
N LYS A 162 9.55 -10.66 11.84
CA LYS A 162 10.29 -9.78 10.94
C LYS A 162 11.55 -10.49 10.47
N ASP A 163 11.78 -10.49 9.16
CA ASP A 163 12.98 -11.02 8.56
C ASP A 163 13.65 -9.97 7.65
N PHE A 164 14.72 -9.38 8.13
CA PHE A 164 15.56 -8.45 7.37
C PHE A 164 16.86 -9.11 6.90
N SER A 165 16.81 -10.41 6.60
CA SER A 165 17.92 -11.15 6.00
C SER A 165 18.33 -10.52 4.67
N ARG A 166 19.60 -10.65 4.34
CA ARG A 166 20.16 -10.08 3.11
C ARG A 166 19.66 -10.83 1.88
N GLY A 167 19.50 -10.08 0.79
CA GLY A 167 19.25 -10.66 -0.54
C GLY A 167 17.78 -10.95 -0.84
N THR A 168 16.82 -10.58 0.03
CA THR A 168 15.40 -10.70 -0.31
C THR A 168 15.08 -9.84 -1.53
N ALA A 169 14.66 -10.48 -2.61
CA ALA A 169 14.28 -9.79 -3.84
C ALA A 169 12.96 -9.04 -3.66
N ILE A 170 12.88 -7.86 -4.27
CA ILE A 170 11.67 -7.03 -4.29
C ILE A 170 11.32 -6.72 -5.74
N THR A 171 10.09 -6.96 -6.12
CA THR A 171 9.56 -6.59 -7.43
C THR A 171 8.52 -5.48 -7.26
N ILE A 172 8.59 -4.47 -8.10
CA ILE A 172 7.64 -3.36 -8.18
C ILE A 172 7.15 -3.29 -9.63
N ARG A 173 5.87 -3.58 -9.85
CA ARG A 173 5.25 -3.51 -11.18
C ARG A 173 4.20 -2.43 -11.22
N ILE A 174 4.25 -1.58 -12.25
CA ILE A 174 3.35 -0.46 -12.45
C ILE A 174 2.60 -0.72 -13.76
N GLY A 175 1.28 -0.81 -13.66
CA GLY A 175 0.42 -1.00 -14.84
C GLY A 175 0.04 0.31 -15.52
N PRO A 176 -0.55 0.21 -16.72
CA PRO A 176 -1.07 1.38 -17.41
C PRO A 176 -2.20 2.04 -16.63
N PRO A 177 -2.42 3.35 -16.82
CA PRO A 177 -3.53 4.07 -16.21
C PRO A 177 -4.88 3.43 -16.57
N ILE A 178 -5.75 3.28 -15.56
CA ILE A 178 -7.10 2.77 -15.73
C ILE A 178 -8.04 3.96 -15.95
N PRO A 179 -8.87 3.95 -16.99
CA PRO A 179 -9.87 4.97 -17.20
C PRO A 179 -10.90 4.99 -16.05
N VAL A 180 -11.15 6.16 -15.48
CA VAL A 180 -12.18 6.39 -14.47
C VAL A 180 -13.06 7.55 -14.91
N THR A 181 -14.32 7.28 -15.16
CA THR A 181 -15.31 8.25 -15.63
C THR A 181 -16.27 8.67 -14.52
N GLY A 182 -16.40 7.84 -13.48
CA GLY A 182 -17.36 7.99 -12.40
C GLY A 182 -18.76 7.50 -12.75
N ALA A 183 -18.96 6.94 -13.94
CA ALA A 183 -20.26 6.39 -14.36
C ALA A 183 -20.64 5.16 -13.53
N ASP A 184 -19.67 4.29 -13.24
CA ASP A 184 -19.85 3.12 -12.37
C ASP A 184 -18.59 2.89 -11.52
N PRO A 185 -18.51 3.50 -10.33
CA PRO A 185 -17.36 3.32 -9.43
C PRO A 185 -17.11 1.87 -9.00
N ILE A 186 -18.13 1.01 -9.05
CA ILE A 186 -18.00 -0.42 -8.71
C ILE A 186 -17.30 -1.15 -9.85
N ALA A 187 -17.73 -0.94 -11.10
CA ALA A 187 -17.09 -1.52 -12.27
C ALA A 187 -15.66 -1.01 -12.43
N GLU A 188 -15.41 0.29 -12.22
CA GLU A 188 -14.06 0.89 -12.23
C GLU A 188 -13.15 0.28 -11.16
N THR A 189 -13.70 0.02 -9.95
CA THR A 189 -12.94 -0.65 -8.88
C THR A 189 -12.65 -2.11 -9.21
N ARG A 190 -13.56 -2.79 -9.90
CA ARG A 190 -13.36 -4.16 -10.40
C ARG A 190 -12.23 -4.19 -11.42
N ALA A 191 -12.24 -3.29 -12.39
CA ALA A 191 -11.16 -3.15 -13.38
C ALA A 191 -9.80 -2.90 -12.71
N LEU A 192 -9.76 -2.06 -11.66
CA LEU A 192 -8.56 -1.87 -10.85
C LEU A 192 -8.11 -3.17 -10.18
N ARG A 193 -9.05 -3.94 -9.61
CA ARG A 193 -8.73 -5.22 -8.96
C ARG A 193 -8.16 -6.23 -9.96
N GLU A 194 -8.77 -6.35 -11.12
CA GLU A 194 -8.31 -7.22 -12.22
C GLU A 194 -6.90 -6.83 -12.69
N ALA A 195 -6.64 -5.53 -12.85
CA ALA A 195 -5.31 -5.04 -13.20
C ALA A 195 -4.26 -5.39 -12.12
N LEU A 196 -4.59 -5.19 -10.84
CA LEU A 196 -3.69 -5.57 -9.74
C LEU A 196 -3.47 -7.08 -9.68
N GLN A 197 -4.49 -7.90 -9.95
CA GLN A 197 -4.35 -9.37 -10.01
C GLN A 197 -3.44 -9.81 -11.15
N GLY A 198 -3.57 -9.22 -12.33
CA GLY A 198 -2.69 -9.47 -13.46
C GLY A 198 -1.22 -9.13 -13.15
N LEU A 199 -0.98 -7.93 -12.61
CA LEU A 199 0.38 -7.50 -12.21
C LEU A 199 0.95 -8.38 -11.09
N LEU A 200 0.12 -8.87 -10.17
CA LEU A 200 0.56 -9.79 -9.12
C LEU A 200 0.96 -11.14 -9.71
N ALA A 201 0.16 -11.69 -10.62
CA ALA A 201 0.47 -12.95 -11.30
C ALA A 201 1.81 -12.85 -12.06
N GLU A 202 2.02 -11.77 -12.81
CA GLU A 202 3.30 -11.50 -13.48
C GLU A 202 4.45 -11.36 -12.48
N SER A 203 4.23 -10.68 -11.34
CA SER A 203 5.26 -10.52 -10.32
C SER A 203 5.67 -11.84 -9.70
N ILE A 204 4.72 -12.73 -9.43
CA ILE A 204 4.97 -14.07 -8.88
C ILE A 204 5.70 -14.93 -9.93
N ALA A 205 5.23 -14.93 -11.17
CA ALA A 205 5.83 -15.74 -12.25
C ALA A 205 7.28 -15.35 -12.54
N ALA A 206 7.61 -14.05 -12.49
CA ALA A 206 8.95 -13.54 -12.76
C ALA A 206 9.85 -13.46 -11.52
N TYR A 207 9.33 -13.81 -10.33
CA TYR A 207 10.07 -13.65 -9.08
C TYR A 207 11.28 -14.61 -9.03
N PRO A 208 12.51 -14.11 -8.78
CA PRO A 208 13.72 -14.92 -8.90
C PRO A 208 13.89 -15.97 -7.80
N GLN A 209 13.11 -15.87 -6.72
CA GLN A 209 13.21 -16.73 -5.56
C GLN A 209 11.95 -17.60 -5.46
N HIS A 210 11.88 -18.68 -6.24
CA HIS A 210 10.80 -19.65 -6.18
C HIS A 210 11.04 -20.67 -5.06
N GLU A 211 10.07 -20.80 -4.17
CA GLU A 211 10.12 -21.70 -3.03
C GLU A 211 8.73 -22.35 -2.87
N PRO A 212 8.51 -23.53 -3.46
CA PRO A 212 7.25 -24.26 -3.31
C PRO A 212 6.91 -24.51 -1.83
N GLY A 213 5.64 -24.32 -1.46
CA GLY A 213 5.19 -24.46 -0.08
C GLY A 213 5.56 -23.29 0.84
N ALA A 214 6.22 -22.23 0.34
CA ALA A 214 6.59 -21.09 1.17
C ALA A 214 5.37 -20.40 1.78
N TRP A 215 5.51 -19.95 3.02
CA TRP A 215 4.46 -19.24 3.76
C TRP A 215 4.08 -17.90 3.14
N TRP A 216 5.00 -17.28 2.42
CA TRP A 216 4.83 -15.98 1.76
C TRP A 216 4.25 -16.08 0.34
N LEU A 217 4.07 -17.30 -0.18
CA LEU A 217 3.48 -17.57 -1.50
C LEU A 217 2.00 -17.94 -1.32
N PRO A 218 1.07 -17.37 -2.14
CA PRO A 218 -0.33 -17.73 -2.08
C PRO A 218 -0.59 -19.22 -2.32
N ALA A 219 -1.60 -19.75 -1.66
CA ALA A 219 -1.99 -21.16 -1.84
C ALA A 219 -2.35 -21.49 -3.30
N SER A 220 -2.96 -20.55 -4.01
CA SER A 220 -3.28 -20.66 -5.45
C SER A 220 -2.04 -20.78 -6.37
N TYR A 221 -0.85 -20.43 -5.87
CA TYR A 221 0.44 -20.54 -6.55
C TYR A 221 1.34 -21.62 -5.95
N GLY A 222 0.77 -22.56 -5.17
CA GLY A 222 1.52 -23.66 -4.55
C GLY A 222 2.28 -23.30 -3.27
N GLY A 223 1.95 -22.18 -2.65
CA GLY A 223 2.45 -21.78 -1.34
C GLY A 223 1.59 -22.30 -0.18
N SER A 224 1.93 -21.90 1.05
CA SER A 224 1.18 -22.21 2.26
C SER A 224 0.61 -20.97 2.97
N ALA A 225 0.57 -19.81 2.31
CA ALA A 225 -0.20 -18.68 2.82
C ALA A 225 -1.68 -19.08 3.00
N PRO A 226 -2.39 -18.49 3.97
CA PRO A 226 -3.81 -18.76 4.16
C PRO A 226 -4.61 -18.54 2.87
N THR A 227 -5.59 -19.40 2.57
CA THR A 227 -6.53 -19.12 1.47
C THR A 227 -7.28 -17.81 1.73
N PRO A 228 -7.87 -17.18 0.71
CA PRO A 228 -8.67 -15.96 0.89
C PRO A 228 -9.76 -16.10 1.95
N GLU A 229 -10.44 -17.25 2.01
CA GLU A 229 -11.49 -17.55 2.98
C GLU A 229 -10.92 -17.61 4.40
N ARG A 230 -9.80 -18.34 4.58
CA ARG A 230 -9.13 -18.44 5.87
C ARG A 230 -8.57 -17.10 6.32
N ALA A 231 -8.01 -16.32 5.42
CA ALA A 231 -7.54 -14.96 5.68
C ALA A 231 -8.68 -14.04 6.14
N ALA A 232 -9.87 -14.16 5.52
CA ALA A 232 -11.05 -13.40 5.93
C ALA A 232 -11.53 -13.77 7.35
N GLU A 233 -11.51 -15.06 7.72
CA GLU A 233 -11.83 -15.51 9.08
C GLU A 233 -10.86 -14.92 10.12
N LEU A 234 -9.55 -14.95 9.83
CA LEU A 234 -8.51 -14.38 10.69
C LEU A 234 -8.67 -12.86 10.84
N ASP A 235 -8.95 -12.14 9.75
CA ASP A 235 -9.22 -10.70 9.77
C ASP A 235 -10.47 -10.36 10.60
N ALA A 236 -11.53 -11.18 10.51
CA ALA A 236 -12.74 -11.02 11.31
C ALA A 236 -12.49 -11.28 12.81
N ALA A 237 -11.69 -12.29 13.14
CA ALA A 237 -11.30 -12.58 14.52
C ALA A 237 -10.48 -11.43 15.12
N GLU A 238 -9.47 -10.94 14.40
CA GLU A 238 -8.66 -9.78 14.82
C GLU A 238 -9.52 -8.53 15.06
N LYS A 239 -10.49 -8.27 14.16
CA LYS A 239 -11.42 -7.14 14.31
C LYS A 239 -12.26 -7.24 15.58
N ARG A 240 -12.79 -8.44 15.90
CA ARG A 240 -13.55 -8.69 17.13
C ARG A 240 -12.69 -8.47 18.38
N GLU A 241 -11.47 -9.01 18.39
CA GLU A 241 -10.54 -8.86 19.53
C GLU A 241 -10.19 -7.38 19.77
N ARG A 242 -9.88 -6.63 18.70
CA ARG A 242 -9.59 -5.19 18.80
C ARG A 242 -10.80 -4.40 19.30
N ALA A 243 -12.01 -4.74 18.89
CA ALA A 243 -13.24 -4.12 19.37
C ALA A 243 -13.44 -4.39 20.87
N ALA A 244 -13.24 -5.63 21.33
CA ALA A 244 -13.34 -6.00 22.74
C ALA A 244 -12.29 -5.26 23.60
N LYS A 245 -11.04 -5.20 23.17
CA LYS A 245 -9.98 -4.44 23.86
C LYS A 245 -10.31 -2.94 23.98
N ARG A 246 -10.86 -2.33 22.90
CA ARG A 246 -11.29 -0.93 22.95
C ARG A 246 -12.46 -0.69 23.91
N ALA A 247 -13.43 -1.60 23.95
CA ALA A 247 -14.56 -1.52 24.89
C ALA A 247 -14.09 -1.64 26.35
N ALA A 248 -13.21 -2.60 26.64
CA ALA A 248 -12.63 -2.77 27.97
C ALA A 248 -11.84 -1.53 28.42
N ALA A 249 -11.01 -0.96 27.53
CA ALA A 249 -10.24 0.25 27.85
C ALA A 249 -11.12 1.49 28.07
N ARG A 250 -12.28 1.59 27.41
CA ARG A 250 -13.25 2.66 27.67
C ARG A 250 -13.92 2.48 29.03
N ALA A 251 -14.33 1.27 29.40
CA ALA A 251 -14.93 0.99 30.69
C ALA A 251 -13.99 1.35 31.86
N GLN A 252 -12.69 1.06 31.73
CA GLN A 252 -11.68 1.39 32.75
C GLN A 252 -11.41 2.90 32.92
N ARG A 253 -11.70 3.74 31.93
CA ARG A 253 -11.53 5.21 32.01
C ARG A 253 -12.71 5.93 32.66
N HIS A 254 -13.83 5.24 32.87
CA HIS A 254 -15.05 5.76 33.47
C HIS A 254 -15.24 5.31 34.95
N HIS A 255 -14.26 4.57 35.47
CA HIS A 255 -14.07 4.25 36.89
C HIS A 255 -12.83 4.95 37.43
#